data_67304d77a9e6b7cec0abde77962d5ac1
#
_entry.id   67304d77a9e6b7cec0abde77962d5ac1
#
_cell.length_a   1.000
_cell.length_b   1.000
_cell.length_c   1.000
_cell.angle_alpha   90.00
_cell.angle_beta   90.00
_cell.angle_gamma   90.00
#
_symmetry.space_group_name_H-M   'P 1'
#
loop_
_entity.id
_entity.type
_entity.pdbx_description
1 polymer ?
#
loop_
_entity_poly.entity_id
_entity_poly.type
_entity_poly.pdbx_seq_one_letter_code
_entity_poly.pdbx_strand_id
1 'polypeptide(L)' 'MSEKLNNLTVQEAAKLMGKSQDFIRIGLQRNILPFGYAVKTGKERYSYFISREKFIETTGINC' A
#
# COMPACT_ATOMS: atom_id res chain seq x y z
N MET A 1 -5.33 16.34 -10.43
CA MET A 1 -5.10 16.42 -9.50
C MET A 1 -5.57 15.64 -8.47
N SER A 2 -6.45 15.14 -8.57
CA SER A 2 -7.06 14.51 -7.47
C SER A 2 -6.76 13.06 -7.35
N GLU A 3 -6.02 12.48 -8.25
CA GLU A 3 -5.78 11.07 -8.14
C GLU A 3 -5.00 10.71 -6.90
N LYS A 4 -4.21 11.60 -6.38
CA LYS A 4 -3.46 11.23 -5.19
C LYS A 4 -4.36 11.14 -3.98
N LEU A 5 -5.58 11.58 -4.06
CA LEU A 5 -6.51 11.48 -2.94
C LEU A 5 -7.01 10.06 -2.73
N ASN A 6 -6.91 9.22 -3.74
CA ASN A 6 -7.41 7.87 -3.65
C ASN A 6 -6.33 6.83 -3.41
N ASN A 7 -5.09 7.25 -3.39
CA ASN A 7 -3.98 6.34 -3.26
C ASN A 7 -3.11 6.69 -2.08
N LEU A 8 -2.49 5.69 -1.51
CA LEU A 8 -1.49 5.91 -0.48
C LEU A 8 -0.16 5.39 -1.00
N THR A 9 0.92 5.99 -0.52
CA THR A 9 2.23 5.44 -0.82
C THR A 9 2.57 4.39 0.22
N VAL A 10 3.56 3.56 -0.10
CA VAL A 10 4.05 2.56 0.84
C VAL A 10 4.52 3.25 2.12
N GLN A 11 5.18 4.38 1.96
CA GLN A 11 5.69 5.13 3.10
C GLN A 11 4.54 5.60 4.00
N GLU A 12 3.49 6.14 3.39
CA GLU A 12 2.35 6.63 4.16
C GLU A 12 1.64 5.48 4.88
N ALA A 13 1.43 4.38 4.18
CA ALA A 13 0.75 3.24 4.78
C ALA A 13 1.55 2.69 5.94
N ALA A 14 2.87 2.57 5.77
CA ALA A 14 3.72 2.07 6.83
C ALA A 14 3.67 2.97 8.06
N LYS A 15 3.68 4.26 7.83
CA LYS A 15 3.64 5.22 8.92
C LYS A 15 2.32 5.14 9.68
N LEU A 16 1.23 5.06 8.94
CA LEU A 16 -0.10 4.99 9.56
C LEU A 16 -0.28 3.71 10.35
N MET A 17 0.28 2.63 9.87
CA MET A 17 0.15 1.34 10.54
C MET A 17 1.20 1.12 11.62
N GLY A 18 2.19 1.99 11.71
CA GLY A 18 3.28 1.79 12.64
C GLY A 18 4.16 0.62 12.28
N LYS A 19 4.29 0.34 10.99
CA LYS A 19 5.09 -0.76 10.50
C LYS A 19 6.20 -0.25 9.60
N SER A 20 7.15 -1.11 9.26
CA SER A 20 8.20 -0.74 8.35
C SER A 20 7.69 -0.73 6.92
N GLN A 21 8.39 -0.03 6.05
CA GLN A 21 8.03 -0.03 4.63
C GLN A 21 8.20 -1.41 4.03
N ASP A 22 9.20 -2.15 4.50
CA ASP A 22 9.41 -3.51 4.02
C ASP A 22 8.21 -4.40 4.33
N PHE A 23 7.62 -4.20 5.50
CA PHE A 23 6.43 -4.95 5.88
C PHE A 23 5.33 -4.75 4.83
N ILE A 24 5.12 -3.50 4.43
CA ILE A 24 4.09 -3.19 3.46
C ILE A 24 4.46 -3.78 2.09
N ARG A 25 5.70 -3.57 1.66
CA ARG A 25 6.13 -4.05 0.34
C ARG A 25 6.01 -5.56 0.22
N ILE A 26 6.50 -6.26 1.21
CA ILE A 26 6.45 -7.72 1.18
C ILE A 26 5.01 -8.21 1.24
N GLY A 27 4.20 -7.59 2.07
CA GLY A 27 2.80 -7.97 2.18
C GLY A 27 2.06 -7.80 0.87
N LEU A 28 2.34 -6.72 0.15
CA LEU A 28 1.70 -6.49 -1.14
C LEU A 28 2.21 -7.47 -2.19
N GLN A 29 3.51 -7.78 -2.16
CA GLN A 29 4.07 -8.74 -3.10
C GLN A 29 3.49 -10.13 -2.91
N ARG A 30 3.19 -10.48 -1.68
CA ARG A 30 2.64 -11.78 -1.36
C ARG A 30 1.13 -11.81 -1.40
N ASN A 31 0.53 -10.66 -1.70
CA ASN A 31 -0.91 -10.57 -1.83
C ASN A 31 -1.63 -10.92 -0.53
N ILE A 32 -1.04 -10.60 0.59
CA ILE A 32 -1.66 -10.85 1.88
C ILE A 32 -2.23 -9.59 2.51
N LEU A 33 -1.95 -8.43 1.92
CA LEU A 33 -2.55 -7.17 2.37
C LEU A 33 -3.67 -6.82 1.41
N PRO A 34 -4.91 -6.83 1.88
CA PRO A 34 -6.06 -6.69 0.97
C PRO A 34 -6.34 -5.28 0.47
N PHE A 35 -5.56 -4.30 0.88
CA PHE A 35 -5.83 -2.94 0.46
C PHE A 35 -4.97 -2.48 -0.72
N GLY A 36 -4.24 -3.37 -1.33
CA GLY A 36 -3.43 -2.98 -2.47
C GLY A 36 -2.79 -4.16 -3.14
N TYR A 37 -1.88 -3.88 -4.05
CA TYR A 37 -1.17 -4.94 -4.75
C TYR A 37 0.17 -4.42 -5.23
N ALA A 38 1.03 -5.35 -5.62
CA ALA A 38 2.33 -5.04 -6.20
C ALA A 38 2.40 -5.66 -7.58
N VAL A 39 2.94 -4.90 -8.52
CA VAL A 39 3.12 -5.37 -9.89
C VAL A 39 4.59 -5.33 -10.22
N LYS A 40 5.10 -6.44 -10.70
CA LYS A 40 6.50 -6.51 -11.08
C LYS A 40 6.68 -5.80 -12.41
N THR A 41 7.46 -4.73 -12.41
CA THR A 41 7.64 -3.92 -13.60
C THR A 41 8.99 -4.12 -14.25
N GLY A 42 9.87 -4.88 -13.63
CA GLY A 42 11.19 -5.15 -14.18
C GLY A 42 11.76 -6.34 -13.45
N LYS A 43 13.04 -6.61 -13.71
CA LYS A 43 13.67 -7.76 -13.11
C LYS A 43 13.57 -7.78 -11.59
N GLU A 44 13.88 -6.66 -10.99
CA GLU A 44 13.85 -6.57 -9.54
C GLU A 44 13.06 -5.37 -9.08
N ARG A 45 12.15 -4.90 -9.92
CA ARG A 45 11.38 -3.71 -9.60
C ARG A 45 9.92 -4.04 -9.46
N TYR A 46 9.29 -3.36 -8.51
CA TYR A 46 7.86 -3.50 -8.29
C TYR A 46 7.23 -2.12 -8.21
N SER A 47 6.03 -2.02 -8.73
CA SER A 47 5.19 -0.85 -8.51
C SER A 47 4.13 -1.24 -7.50
N TYR A 48 3.87 -0.36 -6.56
CA TYR A 48 2.92 -0.65 -5.49
C TYR A 48 1.73 0.28 -5.60
N PHE A 49 0.56 -0.29 -5.41
CA PHE A 49 -0.67 0.47 -5.39
C PHE A 49 -1.41 0.17 -4.11
N ILE A 50 -1.82 1.19 -3.40
CA ILE A 50 -2.60 1.04 -2.18
C ILE A 50 -3.82 1.91 -2.30
N SER A 51 -5.00 1.29 -2.23
CA SER A 51 -6.26 2.01 -2.29
C SER A 51 -6.55 2.62 -0.94
N ARG A 52 -6.75 3.93 -0.89
CA ARG A 52 -7.06 4.59 0.37
C ARG A 52 -8.35 4.07 0.98
N GLU A 53 -9.36 3.86 0.14
CA GLU A 53 -10.63 3.35 0.62
C GLU A 53 -10.51 1.97 1.23
N LYS A 54 -9.81 1.10 0.54
CA LYS A 54 -9.62 -0.25 1.05
C LYS A 54 -8.76 -0.26 2.30
N PHE A 55 -7.79 0.63 2.35
CA PHE A 55 -6.94 0.75 3.52
C PHE A 55 -7.77 1.12 4.76
N ILE A 56 -8.64 2.12 4.59
CA ILE A 56 -9.48 2.55 5.69
C ILE A 56 -10.44 1.43 6.10
N GLU A 57 -11.02 0.77 5.12
CA GLU A 57 -11.92 -0.33 5.38
C GLU A 57 -11.25 -1.46 6.14
N THR A 58 -10.03 -1.78 5.73
CA THR A 58 -9.32 -2.93 6.29
C THR A 58 -8.74 -2.65 7.66
N THR A 59 -8.15 -1.48 7.82
CA THR A 59 -7.44 -1.15 9.05
C THR A 59 -8.25 -0.30 10.02
N GLY A 60 -9.27 0.39 9.52
CA GLY A 60 -10.01 1.32 10.35
C GLY A 60 -9.26 2.61 10.63
N ILE A 61 -8.14 2.82 9.99
CA ILE A 61 -7.34 4.02 10.18
C ILE A 61 -7.77 5.07 9.18
N ASN A 62 -8.23 6.20 9.70
CA ASN A 62 -8.60 7.31 8.84
C ASN A 62 -7.36 8.04 8.37
N CYS A 63 -7.30 8.37 7.09
CA CYS A 63 -6.16 9.12 6.56
C CYS A 63 -6.58 10.19 5.54
#